data_79e1b3e3b14df0dfe8560658d243b0cb
#
_entry.id   79e1b3e3b14df0dfe8560658d243b0cb
#
_cell.length_a   1.000
_cell.length_b   1.000
_cell.length_c   1.000
_cell.angle_alpha   90.00
_cell.angle_beta   90.00
_cell.angle_gamma   90.00
#
_symmetry.space_group_name_H-M   'P 1'
#
loop_
_entity.id
_entity.type
_entity.pdbx_description
1 polymer ?
#
loop_
_entity_poly.entity_id
_entity_poly.type
_entity_poly.pdbx_seq_one_letter_code
_entity_poly.pdbx_strand_id
1 'polypeptide(L)'
;MKIKLTATILLASAGILPFTAIADQNVPAPAKQNTTSLFTPEQESRIGEVAADYLLRHPDILVKVSQELEAQPQQQQMQKMATAAISLQKDLLQDKDAPSYGPDDAGVVVVEFFDYQCVYCSHLAPVVENIMKANPGVRFVFREWPIFARSWPVSMSAAQTGLQVWKQKGPDAYLAYHNGVFATGHFEGKLTDNDISKVADSVKFKASVATNVQDELDKTSSLAQAIGLQGTPGLVIIPAKNATPENTTIIPGIATATAFQAAIDKASGKQPDTE
;
A
#
# COMPACT_ATOMS: atom_id res chain seq x y z
N MET A 1 -28.71 36.26 44.40
CA MET A 1 -30.04 35.73 43.99
C MET A 1 -29.88 34.24 43.79
N LYS A 2 -30.39 33.43 44.76
CA LYS A 2 -30.20 31.96 44.81
C LYS A 2 -31.36 31.32 44.10
N ILE A 3 -31.13 30.61 42.98
CA ILE A 3 -32.15 29.83 42.27
C ILE A 3 -31.99 28.37 42.70
N LYS A 4 -32.97 27.84 43.39
CA LYS A 4 -33.11 26.44 43.77
C LYS A 4 -33.69 25.69 42.58
N LEU A 5 -33.00 24.69 42.08
CA LEU A 5 -33.50 23.76 41.07
C LEU A 5 -34.02 22.51 41.81
N THR A 6 -35.30 22.29 41.78
CA THR A 6 -35.95 21.08 42.28
C THR A 6 -35.94 20.03 41.17
N ALA A 7 -35.32 18.90 41.43
CA ALA A 7 -35.32 17.74 40.54
C ALA A 7 -36.57 16.87 40.83
N THR A 8 -37.44 16.72 39.85
CA THR A 8 -38.59 15.82 39.90
C THR A 8 -38.15 14.47 39.29
N ILE A 9 -38.11 13.43 40.14
CA ILE A 9 -37.84 12.05 39.70
C ILE A 9 -39.16 11.42 39.24
N LEU A 10 -39.26 11.14 37.92
CA LEU A 10 -40.32 10.28 37.37
C LEU A 10 -39.85 8.81 37.43
N LEU A 11 -40.48 8.01 38.29
CA LEU A 11 -40.34 6.55 38.22
C LEU A 11 -41.14 6.04 37.01
N ALA A 12 -40.48 5.55 35.99
CA ALA A 12 -41.11 4.75 34.93
C ALA A 12 -40.98 3.27 35.30
N SER A 13 -42.12 2.65 35.63
CA SER A 13 -42.24 1.21 35.86
C SER A 13 -42.09 0.46 34.52
N ALA A 14 -40.98 -0.21 34.32
CA ALA A 14 -40.75 -1.11 33.19
C ALA A 14 -41.49 -2.42 33.42
N GLY A 15 -42.58 -2.65 32.68
CA GLY A 15 -43.25 -3.93 32.60
C GLY A 15 -42.37 -4.98 31.92
N ILE A 16 -42.03 -6.02 32.65
CA ILE A 16 -41.33 -7.19 32.15
C ILE A 16 -42.34 -8.07 31.41
N LEU A 17 -42.31 -8.05 30.08
CA LEU A 17 -43.02 -9.05 29.27
C LEU A 17 -42.13 -10.31 29.16
N PRO A 18 -42.68 -11.50 29.34
CA PRO A 18 -41.92 -12.73 29.16
C PRO A 18 -41.65 -12.94 27.66
N PHE A 19 -40.36 -12.93 27.29
CA PHE A 19 -39.91 -13.29 25.95
C PHE A 19 -40.04 -14.83 25.85
N THR A 20 -41.10 -15.32 25.21
CA THR A 20 -41.19 -16.72 24.81
C THR A 20 -40.22 -16.95 23.65
N ALA A 21 -39.10 -17.59 23.92
CA ALA A 21 -38.19 -18.07 22.88
C ALA A 21 -38.92 -19.16 22.07
N ILE A 22 -39.36 -18.82 20.87
CA ILE A 22 -39.74 -19.79 19.86
C ILE A 22 -38.42 -20.38 19.32
N ALA A 23 -38.06 -21.52 19.83
CA ALA A 23 -36.98 -22.34 19.22
C ALA A 23 -37.53 -22.90 17.90
N ASP A 24 -37.25 -22.21 16.80
CA ASP A 24 -37.46 -22.77 15.47
C ASP A 24 -36.38 -23.84 15.21
N GLN A 25 -36.71 -25.08 15.56
CA GLN A 25 -35.89 -26.26 15.38
C GLN A 25 -36.11 -26.86 13.99
N ASN A 26 -35.91 -26.09 12.94
CA ASN A 26 -35.92 -26.67 11.60
C ASN A 26 -34.82 -26.07 10.72
N VAL A 27 -33.56 -26.15 11.21
CA VAL A 27 -32.40 -26.08 10.31
C VAL A 27 -32.25 -27.48 9.74
N PRO A 28 -32.48 -27.69 8.43
CA PRO A 28 -32.20 -28.99 7.81
C PRO A 28 -30.72 -29.29 8.01
N ALA A 29 -30.41 -30.43 8.66
CA ALA A 29 -29.06 -30.94 8.71
C ALA A 29 -28.50 -30.97 7.27
N PRO A 30 -27.21 -30.57 7.05
CA PRO A 30 -26.63 -30.62 5.71
C PRO A 30 -26.81 -32.03 5.17
N ALA A 31 -27.46 -32.14 4.03
CA ALA A 31 -27.68 -33.39 3.33
C ALA A 31 -26.34 -34.09 3.23
N LYS A 32 -26.22 -35.28 3.85
CA LYS A 32 -25.08 -36.17 3.63
C LYS A 32 -25.11 -36.48 2.13
N GLN A 33 -24.19 -35.84 1.39
CA GLN A 33 -23.91 -36.26 0.02
C GLN A 33 -23.46 -37.71 0.12
N ASN A 34 -24.27 -38.63 -0.31
CA ASN A 34 -23.89 -40.02 -0.53
C ASN A 34 -22.91 -40.05 -1.71
N THR A 35 -21.66 -39.59 -1.45
CA THR A 35 -20.54 -39.98 -2.28
C THR A 35 -20.29 -41.45 -1.95
N THR A 36 -20.62 -42.34 -2.84
CA THR A 36 -20.24 -43.74 -2.76
C THR A 36 -18.73 -43.75 -2.59
N SER A 37 -18.25 -43.97 -1.39
CA SER A 37 -16.79 -44.04 -1.12
C SER A 37 -16.25 -45.21 -1.98
N LEU A 38 -15.14 -44.95 -2.68
CA LEU A 38 -14.43 -45.95 -3.44
C LEU A 38 -13.75 -46.98 -2.54
N PHE A 39 -13.70 -46.73 -1.23
CA PHE A 39 -13.01 -47.55 -0.21
C PHE A 39 -14.00 -48.04 0.83
N THR A 40 -13.71 -49.23 1.42
CA THR A 40 -14.46 -49.73 2.58
C THR A 40 -14.04 -48.92 3.83
N PRO A 41 -14.87 -48.90 4.89
CA PRO A 41 -14.51 -48.23 6.15
C PRO A 41 -13.17 -48.71 6.73
N GLU A 42 -12.83 -50.00 6.61
CA GLU A 42 -11.55 -50.59 7.05
C GLU A 42 -10.38 -50.07 6.21
N GLN A 43 -10.60 -49.90 4.89
CA GLN A 43 -9.59 -49.34 3.99
C GLN A 43 -9.35 -47.85 4.29
N GLU A 44 -10.42 -47.07 4.54
CA GLU A 44 -10.30 -45.68 4.93
C GLU A 44 -9.54 -45.47 6.23
N SER A 45 -9.84 -46.33 7.26
CA SER A 45 -9.12 -46.33 8.52
C SER A 45 -7.63 -46.59 8.31
N ARG A 46 -7.31 -47.63 7.51
CA ARG A 46 -5.91 -48.00 7.25
C ARG A 46 -5.16 -46.93 6.45
N ILE A 47 -5.81 -46.29 5.48
CA ILE A 47 -5.23 -45.15 4.75
C ILE A 47 -4.91 -44.01 5.72
N GLY A 48 -5.82 -43.71 6.64
CA GLY A 48 -5.62 -42.67 7.66
C GLY A 48 -4.41 -42.96 8.57
N GLU A 49 -4.28 -44.22 9.05
CA GLU A 49 -3.13 -44.64 9.86
C GLU A 49 -1.79 -44.50 9.10
N VAL A 50 -1.75 -44.97 7.85
CA VAL A 50 -0.54 -44.89 7.01
C VAL A 50 -0.18 -43.44 6.71
N ALA A 51 -1.15 -42.59 6.42
CA ALA A 51 -0.93 -41.17 6.17
C ALA A 51 -0.40 -40.47 7.42
N ALA A 52 -1.01 -40.74 8.60
CA ALA A 52 -0.57 -40.14 9.87
C ALA A 52 0.87 -40.56 10.21
N ASP A 53 1.19 -41.84 10.08
CA ASP A 53 2.53 -42.35 10.32
C ASP A 53 3.58 -41.82 9.36
N TYR A 54 3.20 -41.62 8.09
CA TYR A 54 4.04 -40.96 7.08
C TYR A 54 4.35 -39.51 7.46
N LEU A 55 3.32 -38.70 7.81
CA LEU A 55 3.49 -37.31 8.22
C LEU A 55 4.32 -37.17 9.50
N LEU A 56 4.14 -38.08 10.45
CA LEU A 56 4.96 -38.09 11.68
C LEU A 56 6.45 -38.39 11.41
N ARG A 57 6.75 -39.21 10.40
CA ARG A 57 8.12 -39.48 9.96
C ARG A 57 8.70 -38.41 9.04
N HIS A 58 7.84 -37.59 8.42
CA HIS A 58 8.21 -36.50 7.51
C HIS A 58 7.62 -35.15 7.96
N PRO A 59 8.03 -34.62 9.14
CA PRO A 59 7.46 -33.40 9.70
C PRO A 59 7.72 -32.15 8.83
N ASP A 60 8.72 -32.18 7.95
CA ASP A 60 9.00 -31.12 6.96
C ASP A 60 7.84 -30.86 6.01
N ILE A 61 7.00 -31.86 5.73
CA ILE A 61 5.78 -31.69 4.93
C ILE A 61 4.80 -30.75 5.64
N LEU A 62 4.59 -30.94 6.94
CA LEU A 62 3.69 -30.10 7.73
C LEU A 62 4.21 -28.67 7.80
N VAL A 63 5.53 -28.47 7.92
CA VAL A 63 6.16 -27.16 7.88
C VAL A 63 5.92 -26.49 6.52
N LYS A 64 6.12 -27.19 5.40
CA LYS A 64 5.84 -26.67 4.06
C LYS A 64 4.38 -26.29 3.87
N VAL A 65 3.46 -27.17 4.29
CA VAL A 65 2.02 -26.90 4.22
C VAL A 65 1.64 -25.67 5.05
N SER A 66 2.21 -25.52 6.26
CA SER A 66 1.99 -24.32 7.09
C SER A 66 2.47 -23.06 6.40
N GLN A 67 3.68 -23.08 5.83
CA GLN A 67 4.23 -21.94 5.08
C GLN A 67 3.37 -21.57 3.87
N GLU A 68 2.87 -22.54 3.11
CA GLU A 68 1.96 -22.30 1.98
C GLU A 68 0.63 -21.71 2.44
N LEU A 69 0.06 -22.23 3.54
CA LEU A 69 -1.18 -21.69 4.10
C LEU A 69 -1.03 -20.26 4.63
N GLU A 70 0.12 -19.91 5.17
CA GLU A 70 0.44 -18.55 5.62
C GLU A 70 0.70 -17.59 4.43
N ALA A 71 1.30 -18.09 3.35
CA ALA A 71 1.60 -17.30 2.16
C ALA A 71 0.34 -16.95 1.32
N GLN A 72 -0.65 -17.85 1.28
CA GLN A 72 -1.84 -17.68 0.45
C GLN A 72 -2.63 -16.37 0.71
N PRO A 73 -2.96 -15.99 1.97
CA PRO A 73 -3.67 -14.75 2.25
C PRO A 73 -2.87 -13.53 1.78
N GLN A 74 -1.54 -13.56 1.95
CA GLN A 74 -0.66 -12.47 1.53
C GLN A 74 -0.61 -12.33 0.01
N GLN A 75 -0.51 -13.45 -0.73
CA GLN A 75 -0.57 -13.45 -2.19
C GLN A 75 -1.93 -12.94 -2.69
N GLN A 76 -3.03 -13.39 -2.10
CA GLN A 76 -4.37 -12.90 -2.44
C GLN A 76 -4.51 -11.40 -2.19
N GLN A 77 -3.94 -10.89 -1.09
CA GLN A 77 -3.94 -9.47 -0.79
C GLN A 77 -3.15 -8.68 -1.86
N MET A 78 -1.95 -9.14 -2.24
CA MET A 78 -1.16 -8.49 -3.31
C MET A 78 -1.88 -8.51 -4.65
N GLN A 79 -2.56 -9.60 -5.01
CA GLN A 79 -3.36 -9.69 -6.23
C GLN A 79 -4.55 -8.71 -6.23
N LYS A 80 -5.24 -8.56 -5.08
CA LYS A 80 -6.31 -7.57 -4.92
C LYS A 80 -5.78 -6.15 -5.09
N MET A 81 -4.64 -5.83 -4.48
CA MET A 81 -4.00 -4.53 -4.62
C MET A 81 -3.55 -4.26 -6.06
N ALA A 82 -2.96 -5.25 -6.74
CA ALA A 82 -2.59 -5.14 -8.14
C ALA A 82 -3.83 -4.89 -9.03
N THR A 83 -4.91 -5.63 -8.82
CA THR A 83 -6.19 -5.44 -9.54
C THR A 83 -6.75 -4.02 -9.30
N ALA A 84 -6.71 -3.53 -8.06
CA ALA A 84 -7.13 -2.17 -7.73
C ALA A 84 -6.25 -1.12 -8.44
N ALA A 85 -4.93 -1.27 -8.42
CA ALA A 85 -4.00 -0.38 -9.11
C ALA A 85 -4.26 -0.36 -10.64
N ILE A 86 -4.53 -1.51 -11.24
CA ILE A 86 -4.88 -1.62 -12.68
C ILE A 86 -6.19 -0.87 -12.97
N SER A 87 -7.20 -0.99 -12.13
CA SER A 87 -8.47 -0.25 -12.30
C SER A 87 -8.29 1.26 -12.22
N LEU A 88 -7.27 1.72 -11.51
CA LEU A 88 -6.90 3.13 -11.32
C LEU A 88 -5.74 3.57 -12.24
N GLN A 89 -5.35 2.73 -13.21
CA GLN A 89 -4.17 2.97 -14.05
C GLN A 89 -4.14 4.35 -14.69
N LYS A 90 -5.27 4.83 -15.18
CA LYS A 90 -5.37 6.16 -15.78
C LYS A 90 -4.97 7.27 -14.79
N ASP A 91 -5.50 7.22 -13.58
CA ASP A 91 -5.23 8.22 -12.55
C ASP A 91 -3.82 8.10 -11.97
N LEU A 92 -3.26 6.91 -11.98
CA LEU A 92 -1.89 6.67 -11.54
C LEU A 92 -0.84 7.16 -12.55
N LEU A 93 -1.07 6.93 -13.86
CA LEU A 93 -0.07 7.09 -14.91
C LEU A 93 -0.24 8.37 -15.75
N GLN A 94 -1.46 8.90 -15.88
CA GLN A 94 -1.76 9.99 -16.80
C GLN A 94 -2.08 11.31 -16.10
N ASP A 95 -1.90 11.36 -14.79
CA ASP A 95 -2.07 12.57 -14.00
C ASP A 95 -0.92 13.55 -14.23
N LYS A 96 -1.20 14.64 -14.92
CA LYS A 96 -0.20 15.68 -15.23
C LYS A 96 0.18 16.54 -14.03
N ASP A 97 -0.67 16.55 -13.02
CA ASP A 97 -0.41 17.28 -11.77
C ASP A 97 0.51 16.50 -10.84
N ALA A 98 0.65 15.18 -11.03
CA ALA A 98 1.60 14.37 -10.29
C ALA A 98 3.02 14.56 -10.80
N PRO A 99 3.99 14.85 -9.91
CA PRO A 99 5.39 14.89 -10.28
C PRO A 99 5.84 13.60 -10.94
N SER A 100 6.59 13.71 -12.02
CA SER A 100 7.11 12.53 -12.72
C SER A 100 8.46 12.80 -13.36
N TYR A 101 9.25 11.74 -13.56
CA TYR A 101 10.55 11.77 -14.18
C TYR A 101 10.74 10.56 -15.09
N GLY A 102 11.35 10.77 -16.26
CA GLY A 102 11.56 9.75 -17.28
C GLY A 102 10.67 9.95 -18.51
N PRO A 103 10.75 9.05 -19.51
CA PRO A 103 10.04 9.21 -20.78
C PRO A 103 8.51 9.15 -20.63
N ASP A 104 7.80 10.01 -21.34
CA ASP A 104 6.33 10.01 -21.35
C ASP A 104 5.72 8.75 -22.00
N ASP A 105 6.46 8.15 -22.94
CA ASP A 105 6.10 6.93 -23.67
C ASP A 105 6.71 5.65 -23.06
N ALA A 106 7.19 5.74 -21.81
CA ALA A 106 7.77 4.59 -21.10
C ALA A 106 6.82 3.39 -21.09
N GLY A 107 7.38 2.21 -21.38
CA GLY A 107 6.61 0.94 -21.33
C GLY A 107 6.30 0.47 -19.91
N VAL A 108 7.07 0.90 -18.93
CA VAL A 108 6.90 0.59 -17.50
C VAL A 108 6.87 1.89 -16.70
N VAL A 109 5.94 1.94 -15.74
CA VAL A 109 5.82 3.06 -14.81
C VAL A 109 5.96 2.56 -13.38
N VAL A 110 6.73 3.28 -12.60
CA VAL A 110 6.84 3.12 -11.15
C VAL A 110 6.10 4.28 -10.49
N VAL A 111 5.16 4.00 -9.61
CA VAL A 111 4.48 5.01 -8.80
C VAL A 111 4.90 4.83 -7.35
N GLU A 112 5.48 5.86 -6.76
CA GLU A 112 5.92 5.87 -5.35
C GLU A 112 5.01 6.75 -4.52
N PHE A 113 4.41 6.18 -3.46
CA PHE A 113 3.68 6.89 -2.42
C PHE A 113 4.60 7.04 -1.21
N PHE A 114 4.85 8.26 -0.77
CA PHE A 114 5.85 8.51 0.27
C PHE A 114 5.51 9.73 1.15
N ASP A 115 6.24 9.83 2.26
CA ASP A 115 6.20 10.96 3.20
C ASP A 115 7.64 11.30 3.62
N TYR A 116 8.01 12.56 3.61
CA TYR A 116 9.36 13.02 3.99
C TYR A 116 9.70 12.78 5.46
N GLN A 117 8.70 12.60 6.32
CA GLN A 117 8.93 12.25 7.73
C GLN A 117 9.06 10.75 7.97
N CYS A 118 8.82 9.93 6.93
CA CYS A 118 8.90 8.48 7.04
C CYS A 118 10.36 8.01 6.97
N VAL A 119 10.84 7.35 8.03
CA VAL A 119 12.19 6.76 8.08
C VAL A 119 12.42 5.73 6.98
N TYR A 120 11.41 4.90 6.68
CA TYR A 120 11.53 3.89 5.62
C TYR A 120 11.57 4.52 4.22
N CYS A 121 10.89 5.65 4.00
CA CYS A 121 11.02 6.42 2.76
C CYS A 121 12.41 7.02 2.62
N SER A 122 13.00 7.52 3.70
CA SER A 122 14.38 8.04 3.67
C SER A 122 15.42 6.96 3.34
N HIS A 123 15.19 5.72 3.78
CA HIS A 123 16.03 4.59 3.43
C HIS A 123 15.80 4.09 1.99
N LEU A 124 14.58 4.23 1.47
CA LEU A 124 14.24 3.84 0.10
C LEU A 124 14.73 4.86 -0.93
N ALA A 125 14.74 6.15 -0.62
CA ALA A 125 15.08 7.22 -1.57
C ALA A 125 16.40 7.00 -2.32
N PRO A 126 17.55 6.62 -1.69
CA PRO A 126 18.76 6.30 -2.44
C PRO A 126 18.65 5.05 -3.31
N VAL A 127 17.79 4.09 -2.95
CA VAL A 127 17.52 2.91 -3.77
C VAL A 127 16.74 3.33 -5.01
N VAL A 128 15.70 4.15 -4.87
CA VAL A 128 14.92 4.70 -5.98
C VAL A 128 15.83 5.46 -6.94
N GLU A 129 16.69 6.35 -6.42
CA GLU A 129 17.63 7.12 -7.24
C GLU A 129 18.57 6.20 -8.07
N ASN A 130 19.09 5.13 -7.48
CA ASN A 130 19.95 4.18 -8.16
C ASN A 130 19.16 3.36 -9.22
N ILE A 131 17.94 2.94 -8.90
CA ILE A 131 17.06 2.24 -9.86
C ILE A 131 16.67 3.15 -11.02
N MET A 132 16.41 4.44 -10.78
CA MET A 132 16.16 5.42 -11.85
C MET A 132 17.36 5.54 -12.80
N LYS A 133 18.57 5.63 -12.26
CA LYS A 133 19.81 5.69 -13.06
C LYS A 133 20.04 4.43 -13.89
N ALA A 134 19.71 3.26 -13.35
CA ALA A 134 19.86 1.96 -14.01
C ALA A 134 18.77 1.72 -15.07
N ASN A 135 17.63 2.41 -14.99
CA ASN A 135 16.47 2.18 -15.84
C ASN A 135 15.97 3.48 -16.51
N PRO A 136 16.77 4.12 -17.38
CA PRO A 136 16.41 5.42 -17.98
C PRO A 136 15.17 5.38 -18.89
N GLY A 137 14.73 4.19 -19.30
CA GLY A 137 13.50 3.98 -20.07
C GLY A 137 12.24 3.79 -19.23
N VAL A 138 12.37 3.81 -17.92
CA VAL A 138 11.24 3.70 -16.97
C VAL A 138 10.79 5.10 -16.53
N ARG A 139 9.50 5.33 -16.44
CA ARG A 139 8.94 6.55 -15.89
C ARG A 139 8.62 6.36 -14.42
N PHE A 140 9.01 7.33 -13.61
CA PHE A 140 8.73 7.38 -12.18
C PHE A 140 7.69 8.48 -11.93
N VAL A 141 6.64 8.17 -11.18
CA VAL A 141 5.59 9.08 -10.74
C VAL A 141 5.63 9.14 -9.22
N PHE A 142 5.70 10.34 -8.69
CA PHE A 142 5.81 10.59 -7.26
C PHE A 142 4.47 11.04 -6.68
N ARG A 143 4.02 10.38 -5.61
CA ARG A 143 2.78 10.67 -4.92
C ARG A 143 3.08 11.13 -3.50
N GLU A 144 3.10 12.44 -3.33
CA GLU A 144 3.21 13.08 -2.02
C GLU A 144 2.06 12.66 -1.12
N TRP A 145 2.33 11.85 -0.12
CA TRP A 145 1.32 11.31 0.79
C TRP A 145 1.70 11.57 2.25
N PRO A 146 1.48 12.81 2.77
CA PRO A 146 1.94 13.26 4.07
C PRO A 146 1.10 12.67 5.22
N ILE A 147 1.17 11.35 5.41
CA ILE A 147 0.39 10.62 6.43
C ILE A 147 0.80 10.97 7.85
N PHE A 148 2.02 11.45 8.04
CA PHE A 148 2.54 11.87 9.34
C PHE A 148 2.25 13.33 9.68
N ALA A 149 1.55 14.09 8.82
CA ALA A 149 1.25 15.51 9.05
C ALA A 149 0.48 15.77 10.36
N ARG A 150 -0.30 14.79 10.82
CA ARG A 150 -1.01 14.88 12.11
C ARG A 150 -0.04 14.89 13.31
N SER A 151 1.04 14.14 13.25
CA SER A 151 2.08 14.08 14.29
C SER A 151 3.15 15.12 14.08
N TRP A 152 3.50 15.40 12.86
CA TRP A 152 4.55 16.34 12.45
C TRP A 152 4.05 17.20 11.28
N PRO A 153 3.50 18.41 11.56
CA PRO A 153 2.90 19.27 10.52
C PRO A 153 3.84 19.61 9.36
N VAL A 154 5.15 19.59 9.61
CA VAL A 154 6.18 19.81 8.58
C VAL A 154 6.14 18.78 7.45
N SER A 155 5.58 17.59 7.68
CA SER A 155 5.30 16.61 6.61
C SER A 155 4.42 17.22 5.52
N MET A 156 3.37 17.93 5.92
CA MET A 156 2.47 18.64 5.00
C MET A 156 3.21 19.79 4.29
N SER A 157 3.99 20.58 5.02
CA SER A 157 4.77 21.69 4.43
C SER A 157 5.74 21.18 3.37
N ALA A 158 6.41 20.05 3.62
CA ALA A 158 7.35 19.45 2.66
C ALA A 158 6.65 18.98 1.39
N ALA A 159 5.54 18.25 1.54
CA ALA A 159 4.75 17.75 0.42
C ALA A 159 4.17 18.89 -0.43
N GLN A 160 3.57 19.91 0.20
CA GLN A 160 3.05 21.08 -0.49
C GLN A 160 4.15 21.83 -1.26
N THR A 161 5.33 21.99 -0.64
CA THR A 161 6.46 22.64 -1.30
C THR A 161 6.94 21.81 -2.51
N GLY A 162 7.03 20.49 -2.39
CA GLY A 162 7.40 19.59 -3.50
C GLY A 162 6.45 19.75 -4.71
N LEU A 163 5.14 19.70 -4.47
CA LEU A 163 4.14 19.90 -5.52
C LEU A 163 4.20 21.30 -6.16
N GLN A 164 4.48 22.33 -5.35
CA GLN A 164 4.66 23.69 -5.88
C GLN A 164 5.96 23.81 -6.70
N VAL A 165 7.05 23.16 -6.28
CA VAL A 165 8.28 23.06 -7.09
C VAL A 165 7.99 22.38 -8.42
N TRP A 166 7.26 21.26 -8.41
CA TRP A 166 6.84 20.59 -9.64
C TRP A 166 6.10 21.51 -10.60
N LYS A 167 5.05 22.16 -10.11
CA LYS A 167 4.20 23.05 -10.94
C LYS A 167 4.96 24.25 -11.53
N GLN A 168 5.96 24.78 -10.82
CA GLN A 168 6.66 25.99 -11.23
C GLN A 168 7.98 25.72 -11.97
N LYS A 169 8.66 24.63 -11.66
CA LYS A 169 10.03 24.36 -12.09
C LYS A 169 10.21 23.07 -12.89
N GLY A 170 9.21 22.19 -12.87
CA GLY A 170 9.23 20.92 -13.63
C GLY A 170 10.07 19.81 -13.00
N PRO A 171 10.35 18.76 -13.80
CA PRO A 171 10.84 17.48 -13.30
C PRO A 171 12.21 17.52 -12.64
N ASP A 172 13.18 18.20 -13.24
CA ASP A 172 14.55 18.22 -12.70
C ASP A 172 14.62 18.93 -11.35
N ALA A 173 13.92 20.04 -11.22
CA ALA A 173 13.86 20.79 -9.96
C ALA A 173 13.10 20.02 -8.89
N TYR A 174 12.00 19.34 -9.26
CA TYR A 174 11.26 18.50 -8.33
C TYR A 174 12.13 17.35 -7.82
N LEU A 175 12.79 16.61 -8.71
CA LEU A 175 13.65 15.50 -8.32
C LEU A 175 14.79 15.95 -7.41
N ALA A 176 15.42 17.10 -7.74
CA ALA A 176 16.44 17.70 -6.89
C ALA A 176 15.89 18.11 -5.51
N TYR A 177 14.69 18.65 -5.46
CA TYR A 177 14.01 18.97 -4.20
C TYR A 177 13.73 17.69 -3.38
N HIS A 178 13.07 16.71 -3.99
CA HIS A 178 12.75 15.42 -3.37
C HIS A 178 13.99 14.76 -2.75
N ASN A 179 15.03 14.56 -3.55
CA ASN A 179 16.27 13.96 -3.09
C ASN A 179 16.98 14.83 -2.04
N GLY A 180 16.92 16.15 -2.19
CA GLY A 180 17.51 17.11 -1.26
C GLY A 180 16.86 17.06 0.12
N VAL A 181 15.54 16.93 0.21
CA VAL A 181 14.85 16.80 1.50
C VAL A 181 15.23 15.50 2.19
N PHE A 182 15.24 14.36 1.49
CA PHE A 182 15.69 13.09 2.08
C PHE A 182 17.18 13.12 2.45
N ALA A 183 18.02 13.80 1.67
CA ALA A 183 19.47 13.93 1.93
C ALA A 183 19.78 14.76 3.19
N THR A 184 18.82 15.50 3.75
CA THR A 184 18.99 16.16 5.06
C THR A 184 19.22 15.16 6.18
N GLY A 185 18.75 13.92 6.03
CA GLY A 185 18.74 12.90 7.08
C GLY A 185 17.78 13.22 8.24
N HIS A 186 16.93 14.24 8.10
CA HIS A 186 15.96 14.66 9.09
C HIS A 186 14.59 14.05 8.78
N PHE A 187 14.16 13.13 9.61
CA PHE A 187 12.86 12.48 9.56
C PHE A 187 12.33 12.23 10.98
N GLU A 188 11.12 11.70 11.15
CA GLU A 188 10.49 11.40 12.45
C GLU A 188 10.52 12.60 13.42
N GLY A 189 10.04 13.75 12.94
CA GLY A 189 9.96 14.99 13.71
C GLY A 189 11.22 15.86 13.71
N LYS A 190 12.29 15.43 13.03
CA LYS A 190 13.55 16.20 12.95
C LYS A 190 13.60 17.16 11.75
N LEU A 191 12.84 16.89 10.68
CA LEU A 191 12.75 17.81 9.54
C LEU A 191 12.11 19.13 10.00
N THR A 192 12.67 20.23 9.53
CA THR A 192 12.21 21.59 9.90
C THR A 192 11.83 22.39 8.66
N ASP A 193 11.00 23.44 8.83
CA ASP A 193 10.68 24.36 7.74
C ASP A 193 11.94 25.06 7.20
N ASN A 194 12.98 25.25 8.03
CA ASN A 194 14.26 25.79 7.59
C ASN A 194 15.01 24.82 6.66
N ASP A 195 14.93 23.50 6.90
CA ASP A 195 15.52 22.51 6.00
C ASP A 195 14.80 22.53 4.64
N ILE A 196 13.45 22.55 4.65
CA ILE A 196 12.63 22.67 3.46
C ILE A 196 12.98 23.93 2.68
N SER A 197 13.07 25.09 3.36
CA SER A 197 13.40 26.36 2.73
C SER A 197 14.78 26.33 2.07
N LYS A 198 15.80 25.77 2.74
CA LYS A 198 17.17 25.66 2.19
C LYS A 198 17.18 24.79 0.93
N VAL A 199 16.46 23.65 0.94
CA VAL A 199 16.37 22.78 -0.22
C VAL A 199 15.59 23.46 -1.35
N ALA A 200 14.50 24.16 -1.05
CA ALA A 200 13.73 24.93 -2.03
C ALA A 200 14.56 26.05 -2.67
N ASP A 201 15.38 26.75 -1.87
CA ASP A 201 16.29 27.78 -2.38
C ASP A 201 17.36 27.19 -3.31
N SER A 202 17.85 25.97 -3.03
CA SER A 202 18.86 25.31 -3.86
C SER A 202 18.35 25.04 -5.28
N VAL A 203 17.05 24.77 -5.44
CA VAL A 203 16.37 24.62 -6.75
C VAL A 203 15.78 25.94 -7.26
N LYS A 204 16.17 27.08 -6.66
CA LYS A 204 15.72 28.43 -7.03
C LYS A 204 14.18 28.57 -7.02
N PHE A 205 13.53 27.84 -6.11
CA PHE A 205 12.09 27.94 -5.90
C PHE A 205 11.78 29.04 -4.86
N LYS A 206 10.71 29.78 -5.11
CA LYS A 206 10.16 30.72 -4.13
C LYS A 206 8.67 30.43 -3.97
N ALA A 207 8.25 30.19 -2.74
CA ALA A 207 6.85 29.94 -2.45
C ALA A 207 5.96 31.09 -2.96
N SER A 208 4.88 30.70 -3.66
CA SER A 208 3.83 31.62 -4.10
C SER A 208 2.53 31.24 -3.41
N VAL A 209 1.90 32.20 -2.77
CA VAL A 209 0.62 32.01 -2.03
C VAL A 209 -0.53 31.53 -2.96
N ALA A 210 -0.36 31.64 -4.27
CA ALA A 210 -1.43 31.40 -5.25
C ALA A 210 -1.57 29.92 -5.69
N THR A 211 -0.63 29.04 -5.35
CA THR A 211 -0.66 27.64 -5.82
C THR A 211 -1.25 26.74 -4.74
N ASN A 212 -2.56 26.51 -4.82
CA ASN A 212 -3.20 25.47 -4.00
C ASN A 212 -2.86 24.09 -4.60
N VAL A 213 -2.42 23.17 -3.76
CA VAL A 213 -2.07 21.78 -4.11
C VAL A 213 -2.80 20.76 -3.23
N GLN A 214 -3.86 21.21 -2.54
CA GLN A 214 -4.61 20.32 -1.64
C GLN A 214 -5.33 19.21 -2.41
N ASP A 215 -5.89 19.53 -3.57
CA ASP A 215 -6.61 18.56 -4.39
C ASP A 215 -5.70 17.40 -4.84
N GLU A 216 -4.42 17.67 -5.13
CA GLU A 216 -3.42 16.65 -5.48
C GLU A 216 -3.09 15.75 -4.30
N LEU A 217 -2.98 16.32 -3.10
CA LEU A 217 -2.74 15.55 -1.87
C LEU A 217 -3.94 14.68 -1.51
N ASP A 218 -5.15 15.22 -1.65
CA ASP A 218 -6.40 14.48 -1.40
C ASP A 218 -6.59 13.36 -2.43
N LYS A 219 -6.27 13.62 -3.70
CA LYS A 219 -6.25 12.61 -4.76
C LYS A 219 -5.25 11.51 -4.47
N THR A 220 -4.03 11.86 -4.06
CA THR A 220 -3.00 10.89 -3.68
C THR A 220 -3.48 10.00 -2.54
N SER A 221 -4.06 10.59 -1.49
CA SER A 221 -4.61 9.84 -0.36
C SER A 221 -5.72 8.88 -0.80
N SER A 222 -6.62 9.35 -1.66
CA SER A 222 -7.72 8.53 -2.20
C SER A 222 -7.22 7.36 -3.02
N LEU A 223 -6.21 7.57 -3.89
CA LEU A 223 -5.58 6.52 -4.69
C LEU A 223 -4.88 5.47 -3.82
N ALA A 224 -4.09 5.91 -2.83
CA ALA A 224 -3.39 5.02 -1.91
C ALA A 224 -4.36 4.10 -1.16
N GLN A 225 -5.44 4.69 -0.63
CA GLN A 225 -6.49 3.94 0.08
C GLN A 225 -7.24 2.98 -0.85
N ALA A 226 -7.58 3.39 -2.06
CA ALA A 226 -8.28 2.55 -3.04
C ALA A 226 -7.43 1.37 -3.51
N ILE A 227 -6.11 1.51 -3.59
CA ILE A 227 -5.17 0.41 -3.84
C ILE A 227 -5.08 -0.52 -2.63
N GLY A 228 -5.33 -0.02 -1.43
CA GLY A 228 -5.21 -0.77 -0.17
C GLY A 228 -3.86 -0.59 0.52
N LEU A 229 -3.10 0.47 0.18
CA LEU A 229 -1.88 0.85 0.91
C LEU A 229 -2.23 1.31 2.33
N GLN A 230 -1.47 0.86 3.31
CA GLN A 230 -1.69 1.16 4.73
C GLN A 230 -0.67 2.14 5.31
N GLY A 231 0.34 2.52 4.51
CA GLY A 231 1.43 3.39 4.96
C GLY A 231 2.44 3.65 3.85
N THR A 232 3.49 4.38 4.20
CA THR A 232 4.59 4.74 3.32
C THR A 232 5.89 4.01 3.73
N PRO A 233 6.79 3.74 2.76
CA PRO A 233 6.58 3.89 1.33
C PRO A 233 5.62 2.85 0.76
N GLY A 234 4.99 3.16 -0.37
CA GLY A 234 4.23 2.21 -1.18
C GLY A 234 4.65 2.33 -2.63
N LEU A 235 4.99 1.21 -3.28
CA LEU A 235 5.37 1.21 -4.69
C LEU A 235 4.35 0.44 -5.52
N VAL A 236 3.98 0.99 -6.68
CA VAL A 236 3.23 0.32 -7.73
C VAL A 236 4.10 0.29 -8.97
N ILE A 237 4.49 -0.91 -9.41
CA ILE A 237 5.28 -1.13 -10.63
C ILE A 237 4.35 -1.79 -11.64
N ILE A 238 4.06 -1.10 -12.74
CA ILE A 238 2.98 -1.45 -13.65
C ILE A 238 3.38 -1.18 -15.11
N PRO A 239 3.04 -2.08 -16.05
CA PRO A 239 3.17 -1.77 -17.49
C PRO A 239 2.24 -0.62 -17.87
N ALA A 240 2.69 0.26 -18.75
CA ALA A 240 1.87 1.35 -19.27
C ALA A 240 0.66 0.87 -20.11
N LYS A 241 0.77 -0.34 -20.70
CA LYS A 241 -0.27 -1.01 -21.49
C LYS A 241 -0.35 -2.49 -21.12
N ASN A 242 -1.54 -3.08 -21.28
CA ASN A 242 -1.77 -4.51 -21.05
C ASN A 242 -1.37 -4.95 -19.63
N ALA A 243 -1.63 -4.12 -18.64
CA ALA A 243 -1.39 -4.46 -17.24
C ALA A 243 -2.34 -5.59 -16.79
N THR A 244 -1.78 -6.59 -16.13
CA THR A 244 -2.48 -7.71 -15.49
C THR A 244 -1.97 -7.88 -14.06
N PRO A 245 -2.69 -8.58 -13.17
CA PRO A 245 -2.20 -8.86 -11.82
C PRO A 245 -0.86 -9.60 -11.81
N GLU A 246 -0.59 -10.39 -12.85
CA GLU A 246 0.65 -11.17 -12.97
C GLU A 246 1.86 -10.30 -13.34
N ASN A 247 1.69 -9.22 -14.12
CA ASN A 247 2.78 -8.33 -14.53
C ASN A 247 2.80 -6.97 -13.77
N THR A 248 1.89 -6.79 -12.82
CA THR A 248 1.86 -5.64 -11.92
C THR A 248 2.36 -6.07 -10.54
N THR A 249 3.22 -5.26 -9.94
CA THR A 249 3.76 -5.53 -8.60
C THR A 249 3.45 -4.38 -7.65
N ILE A 250 2.92 -4.72 -6.47
CA ILE A 250 2.76 -3.77 -5.37
C ILE A 250 3.78 -4.14 -4.29
N ILE A 251 4.52 -3.15 -3.80
CA ILE A 251 5.43 -3.31 -2.67
C ILE A 251 4.97 -2.37 -1.55
N PRO A 252 4.22 -2.86 -0.55
CA PRO A 252 3.80 -2.05 0.59
C PRO A 252 4.94 -2.02 1.62
N GLY A 253 5.80 -1.03 1.53
CA GLY A 253 6.95 -0.87 2.42
C GLY A 253 8.27 -0.76 1.66
N ILE A 254 9.36 -1.05 2.37
CA ILE A 254 10.71 -0.94 1.83
C ILE A 254 11.01 -2.07 0.83
N ALA A 255 11.71 -1.75 -0.24
CA ALA A 255 12.17 -2.71 -1.25
C ALA A 255 13.70 -2.79 -1.25
N THR A 256 14.25 -3.99 -1.44
CA THR A 256 15.66 -4.12 -1.84
C THR A 256 15.83 -3.74 -3.30
N ALA A 257 17.01 -3.29 -3.70
CA ALA A 257 17.30 -2.97 -5.11
C ALA A 257 17.01 -4.17 -6.04
N THR A 258 17.33 -5.38 -5.60
CA THR A 258 17.06 -6.62 -6.36
C THR A 258 15.58 -6.86 -6.55
N ALA A 259 14.77 -6.76 -5.48
CA ALA A 259 13.32 -6.96 -5.58
C ALA A 259 12.66 -5.86 -6.44
N PHE A 260 13.15 -4.63 -6.35
CA PHE A 260 12.65 -3.52 -7.15
C PHE A 260 12.97 -3.74 -8.64
N GLN A 261 14.21 -4.11 -8.98
CA GLN A 261 14.60 -4.41 -10.35
C GLN A 261 13.80 -5.59 -10.92
N ALA A 262 13.64 -6.67 -10.16
CA ALA A 262 12.84 -7.82 -10.57
C ALA A 262 11.37 -7.43 -10.87
N ALA A 263 10.80 -6.49 -10.11
CA ALA A 263 9.46 -5.98 -10.37
C ALA A 263 9.39 -5.18 -11.68
N ILE A 264 10.42 -4.38 -12.00
CA ILE A 264 10.53 -3.65 -13.27
C ILE A 264 10.68 -4.63 -14.44
N ASP A 265 11.55 -5.64 -14.30
CA ASP A 265 11.77 -6.65 -15.34
C ASP A 265 10.50 -7.44 -15.62
N LYS A 266 9.77 -7.85 -14.57
CA LYS A 266 8.46 -8.49 -14.67
C LYS A 266 7.44 -7.62 -15.43
N ALA A 267 7.35 -6.33 -15.10
CA ALA A 267 6.46 -5.38 -15.76
C ALA A 267 6.85 -5.12 -17.23
N SER A 268 8.13 -5.25 -17.56
CA SER A 268 8.65 -5.11 -18.92
C SER A 268 8.50 -6.37 -19.78
N GLY A 269 8.04 -7.49 -19.20
CA GLY A 269 7.95 -8.79 -19.85
C GLY A 269 9.29 -9.51 -20.01
N LYS A 270 10.35 -9.06 -19.35
CA LYS A 270 11.62 -9.79 -19.28
C LYS A 270 11.43 -10.97 -18.33
N GLN A 271 11.78 -12.17 -18.77
CA GLN A 271 11.86 -13.32 -17.87
C GLN A 271 13.05 -13.13 -16.92
N PRO A 272 12.92 -13.54 -15.63
CA PRO A 272 14.07 -13.60 -14.75
C PRO A 272 15.11 -14.53 -15.39
N ASP A 273 16.36 -14.08 -15.43
CA ASP A 273 17.47 -14.93 -15.85
C ASP A 273 17.45 -16.17 -14.93
N THR A 274 17.16 -17.33 -15.53
CA THR A 274 17.25 -18.63 -14.84
C THR A 274 18.72 -18.97 -14.78
N GLU A 275 19.40 -18.59 -13.69
CA GLU A 275 20.68 -19.20 -13.29
C GLU A 275 20.45 -20.57 -12.60
#